data_c20d65df4f1e215da6300f274145ade4
#
_entry.id   c20d65df4f1e215da6300f274145ade4
#
_cell.length_a   1.000
_cell.length_b   1.000
_cell.length_c   1.000
_cell.angle_alpha   90.00
_cell.angle_beta   90.00
_cell.angle_gamma   90.00
#
_symmetry.space_group_name_H-M   'P 1'
#
loop_
_entity.id
_entity.type
_entity.pdbx_description
1 polymer ?
#
loop_
_entity_poly.entity_id
_entity_poly.type
_entity_poly.pdbx_seq_one_letter_code
_entity_poly.pdbx_strand_id
1 'polypeptide(L)'
;MNFNVAEKYGKAYFMPPEVTYDWVKKDAIEKPPIWCSVDLRDGNQALIEPMSLEEKIEFFQMLVDIGFKEIEVGFPAASETEYNFMRALIERNMIPEDVTVQVLTQAREHIIKKTFEAVKGAPHAVIHLYNSTSVAQREQVFKKSKEEVKKLAVDGAILLRDLAAVSYT
;
A
#
# COMPACT_ATOMS: atom_id res chain seq x y z
N MET A 1 10.72 39.07 1.50
CA MET A 1 10.66 38.51 0.14
C MET A 1 9.54 37.49 0.12
N ASN A 2 8.45 37.78 -0.58
CA ASN A 2 7.41 36.76 -0.83
C ASN A 2 7.94 35.80 -1.87
N PHE A 3 8.38 34.65 -1.45
CA PHE A 3 8.84 33.59 -2.35
C PHE A 3 7.59 32.86 -2.89
N ASN A 4 7.27 33.08 -4.15
CA ASN A 4 6.21 32.31 -4.81
C ASN A 4 6.73 30.91 -5.11
N VAL A 5 6.31 29.94 -4.31
CA VAL A 5 6.74 28.54 -4.45
C VAL A 5 6.41 27.98 -5.84
N ALA A 6 5.32 28.44 -6.46
CA ALA A 6 4.93 28.00 -7.80
C ALA A 6 5.93 28.43 -8.91
N GLU A 7 6.69 29.50 -8.71
CA GLU A 7 7.71 29.94 -9.66
C GLU A 7 9.01 29.10 -9.60
N LYS A 8 9.22 28.36 -8.50
CA LYS A 8 10.37 27.48 -8.33
C LYS A 8 10.28 26.25 -9.23
N TYR A 9 9.08 25.83 -9.58
CA TYR A 9 8.82 24.63 -10.37
C TYR A 9 8.29 25.03 -11.75
N GLY A 10 9.22 25.34 -12.67
CA GLY A 10 8.87 25.57 -14.06
C GLY A 10 8.23 24.33 -14.69
N LYS A 11 7.30 24.52 -15.63
CA LYS A 11 6.78 23.43 -16.45
C LYS A 11 7.94 22.78 -17.19
N ALA A 12 8.30 21.56 -16.83
CA ALA A 12 9.25 20.75 -17.57
C ALA A 12 8.52 20.01 -18.69
N TYR A 13 9.12 19.95 -19.87
CA TYR A 13 8.61 19.12 -20.94
C TYR A 13 8.77 17.65 -20.54
N PHE A 14 7.67 16.93 -20.50
CA PHE A 14 7.65 15.50 -20.29
C PHE A 14 7.08 14.83 -21.55
N MET A 15 7.84 13.90 -22.12
CA MET A 15 7.35 13.06 -23.20
C MET A 15 6.40 12.03 -22.60
N PRO A 16 5.10 12.09 -22.86
CA PRO A 16 4.18 11.09 -22.32
C PRO A 16 4.52 9.71 -22.89
N PRO A 17 4.36 8.62 -22.11
CA PRO A 17 4.50 7.27 -22.64
C PRO A 17 3.47 7.02 -23.76
N GLU A 18 3.76 6.10 -24.67
CA GLU A 18 2.88 5.72 -25.79
C GLU A 18 1.57 5.05 -25.35
N VAL A 19 0.97 5.51 -24.27
CA VAL A 19 -0.31 5.04 -23.73
C VAL A 19 -1.35 6.16 -23.79
N THR A 20 -2.49 5.85 -24.36
CA THR A 20 -3.59 6.80 -24.63
C THR A 20 -4.61 6.87 -23.50
N TYR A 21 -4.15 6.97 -22.25
CA TYR A 21 -5.05 7.22 -21.14
C TYR A 21 -5.40 8.72 -21.04
N ASP A 22 -6.64 9.04 -20.75
CA ASP A 22 -7.11 10.44 -20.71
C ASP A 22 -6.38 11.28 -19.65
N TRP A 23 -5.93 10.68 -18.54
CA TRP A 23 -5.16 11.38 -17.52
C TRP A 23 -3.78 11.83 -18.01
N VAL A 24 -3.18 11.15 -19.00
CA VAL A 24 -1.88 11.54 -19.60
C VAL A 24 -2.00 12.83 -20.41
N LYS A 25 -3.20 13.15 -20.90
CA LYS A 25 -3.49 14.34 -21.72
C LYS A 25 -3.69 15.60 -20.88
N LYS A 26 -3.77 15.47 -19.56
CA LYS A 26 -3.99 16.61 -18.66
C LYS A 26 -2.68 17.37 -18.42
N ASP A 27 -2.72 18.68 -18.58
CA ASP A 27 -1.57 19.57 -18.33
C ASP A 27 -1.30 19.78 -16.83
N ALA A 28 -2.31 19.59 -16.00
CA ALA A 28 -2.22 19.80 -14.54
C ALA A 28 -3.19 18.92 -13.76
N ILE A 29 -2.89 18.69 -12.49
CA ILE A 29 -3.79 18.07 -11.53
C ILE A 29 -4.82 19.11 -11.11
N GLU A 30 -6.10 18.84 -11.36
CA GLU A 30 -7.21 19.75 -11.07
C GLU A 30 -7.80 19.56 -9.66
N LYS A 31 -7.59 18.39 -9.08
CA LYS A 31 -8.04 18.05 -7.72
C LYS A 31 -6.84 17.57 -6.90
N PRO A 32 -6.75 17.95 -5.62
CA PRO A 32 -5.70 17.43 -4.76
C PRO A 32 -5.77 15.89 -4.69
N PRO A 33 -4.63 15.20 -4.70
CA PRO A 33 -4.60 13.76 -4.48
C PRO A 33 -5.01 13.42 -3.04
N ILE A 34 -5.52 12.22 -2.82
CA ILE A 34 -5.67 11.67 -1.49
C ILE A 34 -4.28 11.30 -0.99
N TRP A 35 -3.91 11.77 0.20
CA TRP A 35 -2.65 11.45 0.83
C TRP A 35 -2.74 10.13 1.59
N CYS A 36 -1.84 9.19 1.26
CA CYS A 36 -1.66 7.95 2.01
C CYS A 36 -0.38 8.07 2.85
N SER A 37 -0.49 7.93 4.18
CA SER A 37 0.70 7.79 5.02
C SER A 37 1.28 6.39 4.84
N VAL A 38 2.60 6.31 4.66
CA VAL A 38 3.36 5.05 4.57
C VAL A 38 4.34 4.88 5.72
N ASP A 39 4.26 5.73 6.73
CA ASP A 39 5.20 5.78 7.85
C ASP A 39 5.21 4.48 8.65
N LEU A 40 4.04 3.90 8.91
CA LEU A 40 3.89 2.64 9.68
C LEU A 40 4.35 1.40 8.91
N ARG A 41 4.45 1.46 7.58
CA ARG A 41 4.97 0.35 6.76
C ARG A 41 6.38 0.66 6.30
N ASP A 42 6.57 1.56 5.35
CA ASP A 42 7.86 1.82 4.72
C ASP A 42 8.80 2.58 5.65
N GLY A 43 8.29 3.56 6.37
CA GLY A 43 9.02 4.29 7.40
C GLY A 43 9.50 3.38 8.53
N ASN A 44 8.61 2.58 9.11
CA ASN A 44 8.95 1.62 10.15
C ASN A 44 9.96 0.57 9.68
N GLN A 45 9.84 0.11 8.44
CA GLN A 45 10.75 -0.86 7.84
C GLN A 45 12.18 -0.32 7.69
N ALA A 46 12.35 1.00 7.60
CA ALA A 46 13.65 1.66 7.50
C ALA A 46 14.34 1.87 8.85
N LEU A 47 13.65 1.67 9.97
CA LEU A 47 14.23 1.81 11.31
C LEU A 47 15.18 0.65 11.62
N ILE A 48 16.28 0.95 12.34
CA ILE A 48 17.22 -0.06 12.86
C ILE A 48 16.50 -0.96 13.87
N GLU A 49 15.69 -0.36 14.76
CA GLU A 49 14.78 -1.04 15.67
C GLU A 49 13.35 -0.67 15.24
N PRO A 50 12.63 -1.60 14.62
CA PRO A 50 11.22 -1.36 14.24
C PRO A 50 10.35 -1.13 15.48
N MET A 51 9.30 -0.32 15.32
CA MET A 51 8.37 -0.02 16.39
C MET A 51 7.71 -1.29 16.95
N SER A 52 7.54 -1.31 18.26
CA SER A 52 6.72 -2.29 18.98
C SER A 52 5.24 -2.15 18.60
N LEU A 53 4.43 -3.11 19.00
CA LEU A 53 2.98 -3.08 18.78
C LEU A 53 2.34 -1.80 19.35
N GLU A 54 2.69 -1.43 20.60
CA GLU A 54 2.06 -0.30 21.27
C GLU A 54 2.51 1.05 20.66
N GLU A 55 3.79 1.17 20.27
CA GLU A 55 4.27 2.35 19.54
C GLU A 55 3.58 2.52 18.20
N LYS A 56 3.34 1.42 17.46
CA LYS A 56 2.57 1.46 16.21
C LYS A 56 1.12 1.88 16.43
N ILE A 57 0.49 1.44 17.51
CA ILE A 57 -0.88 1.82 17.87
C ILE A 57 -0.96 3.32 18.17
N GLU A 58 -0.03 3.85 18.98
CA GLU A 58 0.04 5.27 19.29
C GLU A 58 0.27 6.10 18.03
N PHE A 59 1.20 5.66 17.18
CA PHE A 59 1.49 6.35 15.93
C PHE A 59 0.32 6.32 14.95
N PHE A 60 -0.42 5.22 14.87
CA PHE A 60 -1.65 5.14 14.07
C PHE A 60 -2.69 6.15 14.53
N GLN A 61 -2.92 6.26 15.83
CA GLN A 61 -3.85 7.23 16.39
C GLN A 61 -3.42 8.67 16.05
N MET A 62 -2.14 8.98 16.16
CA MET A 62 -1.60 10.29 15.76
C MET A 62 -1.87 10.59 14.29
N LEU A 63 -1.70 9.64 13.38
CA LEU A 63 -1.99 9.83 11.94
C LEU A 63 -3.48 10.08 11.70
N VAL A 64 -4.36 9.39 12.42
CA VAL A 64 -5.81 9.63 12.38
C VAL A 64 -6.13 11.04 12.87
N ASP A 65 -5.52 11.48 13.97
CA ASP A 65 -5.72 12.80 14.56
C ASP A 65 -5.21 13.95 13.67
N ILE A 66 -4.13 13.72 12.91
CA ILE A 66 -3.63 14.62 11.86
C ILE A 66 -4.65 14.75 10.71
N GLY A 67 -5.45 13.72 10.48
CA GLY A 67 -6.51 13.71 9.47
C GLY A 67 -6.22 12.90 8.22
N PHE A 68 -5.25 11.99 8.24
CA PHE A 68 -5.04 11.05 7.15
C PHE A 68 -6.26 10.15 6.95
N LYS A 69 -6.67 9.96 5.69
CA LYS A 69 -7.80 9.11 5.30
C LYS A 69 -7.38 7.80 4.66
N GLU A 70 -6.13 7.70 4.23
CA GLU A 70 -5.48 6.46 3.81
C GLU A 70 -4.17 6.28 4.60
N ILE A 71 -3.99 5.10 5.21
CA ILE A 71 -2.82 4.78 6.04
C ILE A 71 -2.36 3.37 5.70
N GLU A 72 -1.15 3.23 5.14
CA GLU A 72 -0.52 1.93 4.93
C GLU A 72 0.11 1.47 6.25
N VAL A 73 -0.57 0.54 6.90
CA VAL A 73 -0.28 0.15 8.29
C VAL A 73 0.81 -0.92 8.41
N GLY A 74 1.07 -1.69 7.36
CA GLY A 74 2.13 -2.69 7.43
C GLY A 74 2.02 -3.80 6.39
N PHE A 75 2.75 -4.89 6.67
CA PHE A 75 2.75 -6.12 5.90
C PHE A 75 2.40 -7.31 6.81
N PRO A 76 1.11 -7.59 7.04
CA PRO A 76 0.66 -8.56 8.06
C PRO A 76 1.22 -9.97 7.91
N ALA A 77 1.54 -10.39 6.69
CA ALA A 77 2.11 -11.70 6.45
C ALA A 77 3.64 -11.77 6.65
N ALA A 78 4.32 -10.66 6.92
CA ALA A 78 5.77 -10.61 7.08
C ALA A 78 6.23 -11.04 8.47
N SER A 79 5.48 -10.70 9.52
CA SER A 79 5.82 -11.05 10.90
C SER A 79 4.57 -11.13 11.78
N GLU A 80 4.74 -11.73 12.95
CA GLU A 80 3.69 -11.82 13.96
C GLU A 80 3.31 -10.42 14.51
N THR A 81 4.27 -9.55 14.71
CA THR A 81 4.03 -8.15 15.13
C THR A 81 3.16 -7.41 14.13
N GLU A 82 3.44 -7.52 12.84
CA GLU A 82 2.65 -6.89 11.78
C GLU A 82 1.22 -7.45 11.72
N TYR A 83 1.08 -8.75 11.87
CA TYR A 83 -0.24 -9.39 11.93
C TYR A 83 -1.03 -8.93 13.15
N ASN A 84 -0.43 -8.98 14.34
CA ASN A 84 -1.08 -8.60 15.59
C ASN A 84 -1.44 -7.11 15.62
N PHE A 85 -0.63 -6.25 15.01
CA PHE A 85 -0.94 -4.84 14.88
C PHE A 85 -2.21 -4.61 14.07
N MET A 86 -2.33 -5.21 12.88
CA MET A 86 -3.56 -5.10 12.07
C MET A 86 -4.77 -5.63 12.82
N ARG A 87 -4.63 -6.77 13.51
CA ARG A 87 -5.72 -7.34 14.34
C ARG A 87 -6.09 -6.43 15.51
N ALA A 88 -5.10 -5.85 16.19
CA ALA A 88 -5.34 -4.93 17.30
C ALA A 88 -6.13 -3.69 16.87
N LEU A 89 -5.82 -3.11 15.70
CA LEU A 89 -6.57 -1.97 15.17
C LEU A 89 -8.06 -2.31 14.96
N ILE A 90 -8.35 -3.52 14.47
CA ILE A 90 -9.72 -3.99 14.24
C ILE A 90 -10.42 -4.34 15.55
N GLU A 91 -9.82 -5.18 16.37
CA GLU A 91 -10.41 -5.74 17.59
C GLU A 91 -10.63 -4.69 18.69
N ARG A 92 -9.79 -3.65 18.71
CA ARG A 92 -9.92 -2.49 19.59
C ARG A 92 -10.79 -1.38 18.99
N ASN A 93 -11.36 -1.60 17.79
CA ASN A 93 -12.23 -0.64 17.07
C ASN A 93 -11.55 0.73 16.87
N MET A 94 -10.29 0.73 16.45
CA MET A 94 -9.48 1.95 16.34
C MET A 94 -9.56 2.60 14.95
N ILE A 95 -10.10 1.92 13.94
CA ILE A 95 -10.18 2.40 12.56
C ILE A 95 -11.48 3.19 12.40
N PRO A 96 -11.43 4.53 12.21
CA PRO A 96 -12.64 5.30 11.92
C PRO A 96 -13.31 4.87 10.61
N GLU A 97 -14.62 5.04 10.49
CA GLU A 97 -15.37 4.66 9.30
C GLU A 97 -14.93 5.39 8.02
N ASP A 98 -14.34 6.57 8.16
CA ASP A 98 -13.85 7.40 7.05
C ASP A 98 -12.35 7.21 6.76
N VAL A 99 -11.71 6.22 7.43
CA VAL A 99 -10.30 5.89 7.22
C VAL A 99 -10.17 4.52 6.55
N THR A 100 -9.40 4.48 5.49
CA THR A 100 -9.02 3.25 4.78
C THR A 100 -7.64 2.81 5.23
N VAL A 101 -7.53 1.61 5.78
CA VAL A 101 -6.23 1.00 6.04
C VAL A 101 -5.71 0.28 4.81
N GLN A 102 -4.42 0.44 4.51
CA GLN A 102 -3.77 -0.26 3.42
C GLN A 102 -2.74 -1.23 3.99
N VAL A 103 -2.68 -2.43 3.42
CA VAL A 103 -1.69 -3.46 3.78
C VAL A 103 -0.97 -4.00 2.57
N LEU A 104 0.33 -4.24 2.71
CA LEU A 104 1.14 -4.80 1.64
C LEU A 104 0.97 -6.32 1.58
N THR A 105 1.00 -6.87 0.36
CA THR A 105 1.07 -8.30 0.12
C THR A 105 1.93 -8.64 -1.09
N GLN A 106 2.44 -9.85 -1.17
CA GLN A 106 3.17 -10.37 -2.33
C GLN A 106 2.29 -11.32 -3.14
N ALA A 107 2.58 -11.46 -4.44
CA ALA A 107 1.89 -12.36 -5.36
C ALA A 107 2.19 -13.85 -5.07
N ARG A 108 1.85 -14.32 -3.87
CA ARG A 108 1.96 -15.71 -3.41
C ARG A 108 0.69 -16.08 -2.66
N GLU A 109 0.07 -17.20 -3.02
CA GLU A 109 -1.24 -17.60 -2.50
C GLU A 109 -1.33 -17.59 -0.97
N HIS A 110 -0.37 -18.22 -0.28
CA HIS A 110 -0.38 -18.28 1.19
C HIS A 110 -0.20 -16.90 1.86
N ILE A 111 0.59 -16.00 1.25
CA ILE A 111 0.77 -14.63 1.71
C ILE A 111 -0.53 -13.83 1.54
N ILE A 112 -1.15 -13.93 0.37
CA ILE A 112 -2.42 -13.27 0.08
C ILE A 112 -3.50 -13.75 1.06
N LYS A 113 -3.66 -15.06 1.27
CA LYS A 113 -4.65 -15.60 2.21
C LYS A 113 -4.42 -15.09 3.63
N LYS A 114 -3.17 -15.09 4.11
CA LYS A 114 -2.81 -14.54 5.43
C LYS A 114 -3.14 -13.07 5.55
N THR A 115 -2.95 -12.30 4.48
CA THR A 115 -3.30 -10.88 4.46
C THR A 115 -4.81 -10.67 4.58
N PHE A 116 -5.62 -11.48 3.88
CA PHE A 116 -7.10 -11.43 4.02
C PHE A 116 -7.57 -11.79 5.42
N GLU A 117 -6.94 -12.80 6.05
CA GLU A 117 -7.24 -13.13 7.46
C GLU A 117 -6.97 -11.94 8.38
N ALA A 118 -5.85 -11.24 8.17
CA ALA A 118 -5.46 -10.10 8.99
C ALA A 118 -6.43 -8.92 8.88
N VAL A 119 -6.94 -8.61 7.68
CA VAL A 119 -7.84 -7.46 7.46
C VAL A 119 -9.32 -7.78 7.70
N LYS A 120 -9.66 -9.03 8.00
CA LYS A 120 -11.06 -9.44 8.22
C LYS A 120 -11.70 -8.65 9.36
N GLY A 121 -12.77 -7.91 9.03
CA GLY A 121 -13.50 -7.05 9.96
C GLY A 121 -13.07 -5.58 9.96
N ALA A 122 -12.11 -5.19 9.11
CA ALA A 122 -11.82 -3.77 8.89
C ALA A 122 -13.01 -3.10 8.14
N PRO A 123 -13.39 -1.87 8.50
CA PRO A 123 -14.46 -1.16 7.78
C PRO A 123 -14.11 -0.91 6.32
N HIS A 124 -12.88 -0.46 6.05
CA HIS A 124 -12.35 -0.26 4.71
C HIS A 124 -10.89 -0.69 4.66
N ALA A 125 -10.55 -1.55 3.70
CA ALA A 125 -9.18 -2.01 3.50
C ALA A 125 -8.78 -2.04 2.03
N VAL A 126 -7.55 -1.62 1.75
CA VAL A 126 -6.87 -1.79 0.47
C VAL A 126 -5.77 -2.82 0.63
N ILE A 127 -5.75 -3.82 -0.24
CA ILE A 127 -4.66 -4.78 -0.30
C ILE A 127 -3.73 -4.41 -1.45
N HIS A 128 -2.56 -3.91 -1.10
CA HIS A 128 -1.54 -3.44 -2.01
C HIS A 128 -0.67 -4.61 -2.48
N LEU A 129 -0.98 -5.14 -3.67
CA LEU A 129 -0.19 -6.21 -4.28
C LEU A 129 1.05 -5.64 -4.96
N TYR A 130 2.22 -6.17 -4.62
CA TYR A 130 3.42 -5.86 -5.37
C TYR A 130 4.15 -7.12 -5.86
N ASN A 131 4.92 -6.97 -6.93
CA ASN A 131 5.82 -7.98 -7.44
C ASN A 131 7.08 -7.33 -8.02
N SER A 132 8.25 -7.82 -7.62
CA SER A 132 9.52 -7.27 -8.12
C SER A 132 9.74 -7.64 -9.58
N THR A 133 10.22 -6.69 -10.39
CA THR A 133 10.36 -6.83 -11.84
C THR A 133 11.78 -6.61 -12.36
N SER A 134 12.73 -6.19 -11.51
CA SER A 134 14.11 -5.94 -11.92
C SER A 134 14.80 -7.20 -12.48
N VAL A 135 15.81 -7.00 -13.30
CA VAL A 135 16.60 -8.11 -13.86
C VAL A 135 17.18 -8.97 -12.74
N ALA A 136 17.82 -8.32 -11.74
CA ALA A 136 18.41 -9.03 -10.60
C ALA A 136 17.38 -9.88 -9.84
N GLN A 137 16.20 -9.34 -9.57
CA GLN A 137 15.14 -10.07 -8.88
C GLN A 137 14.62 -11.25 -9.72
N ARG A 138 14.42 -11.05 -11.02
CA ARG A 138 13.94 -12.11 -11.91
C ARG A 138 14.93 -13.26 -12.03
N GLU A 139 16.21 -12.97 -12.27
CA GLU A 139 17.22 -13.95 -12.61
C GLU A 139 17.85 -14.61 -11.37
N GLN A 140 18.07 -13.84 -10.30
CA GLN A 140 18.78 -14.33 -9.12
C GLN A 140 17.83 -14.84 -8.03
N VAL A 141 16.70 -14.16 -7.81
CA VAL A 141 15.75 -14.49 -6.73
C VAL A 141 14.65 -15.41 -7.24
N PHE A 142 13.90 -14.99 -8.24
CA PHE A 142 12.78 -15.78 -8.76
C PHE A 142 13.25 -16.91 -9.68
N LYS A 143 14.38 -16.73 -10.36
CA LYS A 143 14.88 -17.63 -11.41
C LYS A 143 13.82 -17.87 -12.49
N LYS A 144 13.19 -16.80 -12.94
CA LYS A 144 12.04 -16.79 -13.86
C LYS A 144 12.24 -15.82 -15.00
N SER A 145 11.64 -16.15 -16.14
CA SER A 145 11.53 -15.25 -17.29
C SER A 145 10.61 -14.06 -17.02
N LYS A 146 10.62 -13.07 -17.89
CA LYS A 146 9.68 -11.92 -17.82
C LYS A 146 8.22 -12.38 -17.85
N GLU A 147 7.90 -13.34 -18.73
CA GLU A 147 6.56 -13.85 -18.91
C GLU A 147 6.06 -14.62 -17.68
N GLU A 148 6.94 -15.40 -17.05
CA GLU A 148 6.60 -16.10 -15.81
C GLU A 148 6.38 -15.13 -14.63
N VAL A 149 7.19 -14.05 -14.52
CA VAL A 149 7.00 -13.05 -13.49
C VAL A 149 5.72 -12.24 -13.73
N LYS A 150 5.41 -11.91 -14.98
CA LYS A 150 4.13 -11.30 -15.36
C LYS A 150 2.95 -12.19 -15.01
N LYS A 151 3.06 -13.50 -15.28
CA LYS A 151 2.02 -14.47 -14.90
C LYS A 151 1.82 -14.53 -13.39
N LEU A 152 2.87 -14.50 -12.58
CA LEU A 152 2.75 -14.46 -11.12
C LEU A 152 1.93 -13.24 -10.66
N ALA A 153 2.18 -12.06 -11.23
CA ALA A 153 1.44 -10.85 -10.90
C ALA A 153 -0.04 -10.97 -11.29
N VAL A 154 -0.32 -11.50 -12.47
CA VAL A 154 -1.70 -11.71 -12.97
C VAL A 154 -2.45 -12.72 -12.10
N ASP A 155 -1.85 -13.87 -11.82
CA ASP A 155 -2.45 -14.91 -10.98
C ASP A 155 -2.73 -14.37 -9.55
N GLY A 156 -1.79 -13.58 -8.99
CA GLY A 156 -1.97 -12.90 -7.70
C GLY A 156 -3.14 -11.91 -7.72
N ALA A 157 -3.25 -11.10 -8.75
CA ALA A 157 -4.35 -10.14 -8.89
C ALA A 157 -5.72 -10.82 -9.06
N ILE A 158 -5.78 -11.94 -9.80
CA ILE A 158 -7.00 -12.75 -9.93
C ILE A 158 -7.40 -13.30 -8.56
N LEU A 159 -6.47 -13.89 -7.83
CA LEU A 159 -6.74 -14.44 -6.50
C LEU A 159 -7.24 -13.36 -5.52
N LEU A 160 -6.62 -12.17 -5.53
CA LEU A 160 -7.07 -11.04 -4.71
C LEU A 160 -8.52 -10.66 -5.02
N ARG A 161 -8.85 -10.51 -6.30
CA ARG A 161 -10.22 -10.19 -6.74
C ARG A 161 -11.22 -11.24 -6.28
N ASP A 162 -10.88 -12.52 -6.45
CA ASP A 162 -11.78 -13.63 -6.12
C ASP A 162 -12.01 -13.72 -4.61
N LEU A 163 -10.97 -13.51 -3.78
CA LEU A 163 -11.11 -13.47 -2.33
C LEU A 163 -11.87 -12.22 -1.85
N ALA A 164 -11.66 -11.06 -2.48
CA ALA A 164 -12.40 -9.85 -2.15
C ALA A 164 -13.90 -10.01 -2.41
N ALA A 165 -14.30 -10.64 -3.51
CA ALA A 165 -15.71 -10.88 -3.83
C ALA A 165 -16.42 -11.75 -2.80
N VAL A 166 -15.70 -12.67 -2.12
CA VAL A 166 -16.26 -13.54 -1.06
C VAL A 166 -16.28 -12.84 0.31
N SER A 167 -15.39 -11.88 0.54
CA SER A 167 -15.23 -11.24 1.86
C SER A 167 -16.20 -10.08 2.10
N TYR A 168 -16.82 -9.55 1.04
CA TYR A 168 -17.74 -8.40 1.10
C TYR A 168 -19.22 -8.77 0.78
N THR A 169 -19.54 -10.05 0.75
CA THR A 169 -20.92 -10.57 0.74
C THR A 169 -21.35 -11.02 2.10
#